data_d048fc505d79d689471b550486e10e24
#
_entry.id   d048fc505d79d689471b550486e10e24
#
_cell.length_a   1.000
_cell.length_b   1.000
_cell.length_c   1.000
_cell.angle_alpha   90.00
_cell.angle_beta   90.00
_cell.angle_gamma   90.00
#
_symmetry.space_group_name_H-M   'P 1'
#
loop_
_entity.id
_entity.type
_entity.pdbx_description
1 polymer ?
#
loop_
_entity_poly.entity_id
_entity_poly.type
_entity_poly.pdbx_seq_one_letter_code
_entity_poly.pdbx_strand_id
1 'polypeptide(L)'
;MTIEGGEFGIIADLLAPLAAGGAFGLTDDAALLPELPAGQGWVMTKDAMVAGVHFLPDDPPDLIARKLLRVNLSDLAAMGAVPCGYLLACAWTPETTHGWIEGFVSGLAADQAEFDIGLFGGDTVSTPGPLTLSLTAFGTAPRQSLLRRNGARVGDDVMVSGTLGDAALGLRVLQGTLDAAPEHAAFLGQRYRLPQPRTTLGPALVGLASAAQDVSDGLLGDLGHIAHHSGVGVEVHLELLPLSVAARECLVERPDLAQLPLNGGDDYELVFTAPPAQRSLITERAATTGTPVTRIGRVVEGNGVSPFAAGRPLPVKGQGWQHF
;
A
#
# COMPACT_ATOMS: atom_id res chain seq x y z
N MET A 1 33.19 8.44 0.40
CA MET A 1 32.53 9.50 1.19
C MET A 1 32.32 8.97 2.60
N THR A 2 32.85 9.63 3.59
CA THR A 2 32.63 9.21 5.00
C THR A 2 31.34 9.85 5.49
N ILE A 3 30.34 9.02 5.80
CA ILE A 3 29.18 9.46 6.56
C ILE A 3 29.71 9.90 7.93
N GLU A 4 29.39 11.12 8.38
CA GLU A 4 29.83 11.61 9.69
C GLU A 4 29.39 10.65 10.79
N GLY A 5 30.35 10.23 11.64
CA GLY A 5 30.10 9.23 12.69
C GLY A 5 30.01 7.77 12.21
N GLY A 6 30.04 7.50 10.90
CA GLY A 6 29.88 6.14 10.37
C GLY A 6 28.51 5.54 10.69
N GLU A 7 28.41 4.21 10.72
CA GLU A 7 27.20 3.47 11.02
C GLU A 7 26.60 3.84 12.37
N PHE A 8 27.42 3.87 13.43
CA PHE A 8 26.95 4.19 14.79
C PHE A 8 26.48 5.64 14.92
N GLY A 9 27.05 6.58 14.15
CA GLY A 9 26.56 7.96 14.09
C GLY A 9 25.15 8.03 13.47
N ILE A 10 24.90 7.31 12.36
CA ILE A 10 23.56 7.23 11.78
C ILE A 10 22.55 6.68 12.80
N ILE A 11 22.92 5.60 13.49
CA ILE A 11 22.02 4.98 14.47
C ILE A 11 21.74 5.94 15.64
N ALA A 12 22.78 6.52 16.24
CA ALA A 12 22.64 7.34 17.44
C ALA A 12 21.99 8.70 17.15
N ASP A 13 22.40 9.37 16.06
CA ASP A 13 22.03 10.76 15.82
C ASP A 13 20.71 10.87 15.00
N LEU A 14 20.45 9.92 14.11
CA LEU A 14 19.31 10.01 13.19
C LEU A 14 18.20 8.99 13.50
N LEU A 15 18.53 7.71 13.79
CA LEU A 15 17.52 6.68 13.98
C LEU A 15 17.04 6.52 15.42
N ALA A 16 17.93 6.70 16.42
CA ALA A 16 17.53 6.57 17.82
C ALA A 16 16.42 7.55 18.26
N PRO A 17 16.32 8.79 17.73
CA PRO A 17 15.17 9.66 17.99
C PRO A 17 13.82 9.10 17.53
N LEU A 18 13.81 8.17 16.59
CA LEU A 18 12.60 7.50 16.08
C LEU A 18 12.22 6.26 16.90
N ALA A 19 13.06 5.83 17.85
CA ALA A 19 12.90 4.57 18.57
C ALA A 19 11.63 4.57 19.42
N ALA A 20 10.84 3.49 19.33
CA ALA A 20 9.73 3.22 20.23
C ALA A 20 10.24 2.92 21.66
N GLY A 21 9.38 3.06 22.66
CA GLY A 21 9.78 2.83 24.07
C GLY A 21 10.36 1.44 24.34
N GLY A 22 9.87 0.40 23.68
CA GLY A 22 10.40 -0.96 23.78
C GLY A 22 11.70 -1.24 23.01
N ALA A 23 12.17 -0.27 22.23
CA ALA A 23 13.43 -0.36 21.46
C ALA A 23 14.66 0.15 22.23
N PHE A 24 14.49 0.61 23.47
CA PHE A 24 15.58 1.01 24.39
C PHE A 24 16.57 2.02 23.78
N GLY A 25 16.07 2.93 22.92
CA GLY A 25 16.89 3.92 22.22
C GLY A 25 17.86 3.31 21.18
N LEU A 26 17.60 2.09 20.71
CA LEU A 26 18.44 1.30 19.79
C LEU A 26 19.86 1.02 20.36
N THR A 27 19.99 0.87 21.67
CA THR A 27 21.29 0.63 22.37
C THR A 27 21.49 -0.83 22.77
N ASP A 28 20.44 -1.66 22.70
CA ASP A 28 20.46 -3.07 23.02
C ASP A 28 20.37 -3.94 21.77
N ASP A 29 20.72 -5.23 21.90
CA ASP A 29 20.72 -6.20 20.79
C ASP A 29 19.32 -6.53 20.25
N ALA A 30 18.25 -6.22 20.99
CA ALA A 30 16.87 -6.51 20.60
C ALA A 30 15.88 -5.55 21.25
N ALA A 31 14.65 -5.56 20.74
CA ALA A 31 13.54 -4.78 21.27
C ALA A 31 12.50 -5.65 21.96
N LEU A 32 11.78 -5.10 22.91
CA LEU A 32 10.64 -5.72 23.56
C LEU A 32 9.34 -5.24 22.92
N LEU A 33 8.56 -6.13 22.36
CA LEU A 33 7.23 -5.81 21.86
C LEU A 33 6.24 -5.62 23.03
N PRO A 34 5.27 -4.70 22.89
CA PRO A 34 4.23 -4.51 23.90
C PRO A 34 3.43 -5.80 24.16
N GLU A 35 2.95 -5.93 25.38
CA GLU A 35 1.98 -6.99 25.69
C GLU A 35 0.66 -6.76 24.93
N LEU A 36 0.09 -7.87 24.44
CA LEU A 36 -1.18 -7.81 23.72
C LEU A 36 -2.37 -7.96 24.67
N PRO A 37 -3.44 -7.16 24.50
CA PRO A 37 -4.70 -7.43 25.16
C PRO A 37 -5.25 -8.81 24.81
N ALA A 38 -6.04 -9.40 25.73
CA ALA A 38 -6.66 -10.70 25.51
C ALA A 38 -7.46 -10.74 24.20
N GLY A 39 -7.27 -11.79 23.41
CA GLY A 39 -7.95 -11.98 22.12
C GLY A 39 -7.30 -11.28 20.92
N GLN A 40 -6.31 -10.42 21.13
CA GLN A 40 -5.52 -9.83 20.07
C GLN A 40 -4.37 -10.74 19.63
N GLY A 41 -3.91 -10.55 18.40
CA GLY A 41 -2.74 -11.21 17.82
C GLY A 41 -1.85 -10.21 17.08
N TRP A 42 -0.56 -10.50 17.03
CA TRP A 42 0.36 -9.79 16.13
C TRP A 42 0.08 -10.17 14.69
N VAL A 43 0.04 -9.17 13.82
CA VAL A 43 0.03 -9.28 12.37
C VAL A 43 1.32 -8.63 11.88
N MET A 44 2.05 -9.31 11.00
CA MET A 44 3.35 -8.84 10.51
C MET A 44 3.38 -8.94 8.99
N THR A 45 3.97 -7.95 8.37
CA THR A 45 4.26 -7.92 6.92
C THR A 45 5.69 -7.44 6.66
N LYS A 46 6.16 -7.60 5.43
CA LYS A 46 7.50 -7.18 5.01
C LYS A 46 7.53 -6.86 3.53
N ASP A 47 8.00 -5.65 3.21
CA ASP A 47 8.33 -5.25 1.85
C ASP A 47 9.78 -4.79 1.72
N ALA A 48 10.27 -4.88 0.48
CA ALA A 48 11.55 -4.34 0.09
C ALA A 48 11.40 -3.45 -1.15
N MET A 49 12.10 -2.34 -1.17
CA MET A 49 12.12 -1.40 -2.29
C MET A 49 13.55 -1.25 -2.83
N VAL A 50 13.67 -1.28 -4.15
CA VAL A 50 14.94 -1.14 -4.88
C VAL A 50 14.86 0.07 -5.78
N ALA A 51 15.87 0.93 -5.75
CA ALA A 51 15.96 2.12 -6.61
C ALA A 51 15.89 1.74 -8.10
N GLY A 52 15.10 2.49 -8.87
CA GLY A 52 14.88 2.23 -10.29
C GLY A 52 13.88 1.11 -10.58
N VAL A 53 13.36 0.41 -9.55
CA VAL A 53 12.32 -0.62 -9.67
C VAL A 53 11.04 -0.17 -8.98
N HIS A 54 11.10 0.17 -7.69
CA HIS A 54 9.93 0.51 -6.86
C HIS A 54 9.78 2.01 -6.61
N PHE A 55 10.83 2.77 -6.83
CA PHE A 55 10.85 4.23 -6.77
C PHE A 55 11.86 4.78 -7.77
N LEU A 56 11.64 6.01 -8.22
CA LEU A 56 12.56 6.65 -9.16
C LEU A 56 13.83 7.09 -8.43
N PRO A 57 15.02 6.97 -9.06
CA PRO A 57 16.28 7.34 -8.43
C PRO A 57 16.34 8.78 -7.93
N ASP A 58 15.61 9.69 -8.59
CA ASP A 58 15.55 11.12 -8.28
C ASP A 58 14.35 11.49 -7.38
N ASP A 59 13.60 10.51 -6.86
CA ASP A 59 12.55 10.81 -5.91
C ASP A 59 13.13 11.38 -4.61
N PRO A 60 12.47 12.37 -3.99
CA PRO A 60 12.89 12.94 -2.71
C PRO A 60 13.02 11.87 -1.62
N PRO A 61 14.10 11.87 -0.82
CA PRO A 61 14.37 10.84 0.18
C PRO A 61 13.28 10.72 1.24
N ASP A 62 12.67 11.83 1.64
CA ASP A 62 11.54 11.85 2.58
C ASP A 62 10.32 11.14 1.99
N LEU A 63 10.03 11.30 0.69
CA LEU A 63 8.93 10.59 0.03
C LEU A 63 9.24 9.11 -0.19
N ILE A 64 10.50 8.74 -0.46
CA ILE A 64 10.93 7.33 -0.53
C ILE A 64 10.70 6.64 0.83
N ALA A 65 11.10 7.29 1.94
CA ALA A 65 10.89 6.77 3.29
C ALA A 65 9.40 6.56 3.60
N ARG A 66 8.59 7.57 3.27
CA ARG A 66 7.14 7.51 3.47
C ARG A 66 6.49 6.46 2.58
N LYS A 67 6.89 6.32 1.31
CA LYS A 67 6.40 5.25 0.45
C LYS A 67 6.71 3.88 1.08
N LEU A 68 7.96 3.64 1.49
CA LEU A 68 8.38 2.39 2.11
C LEU A 68 7.54 2.01 3.35
N LEU A 69 7.26 2.98 4.22
CA LEU A 69 6.42 2.74 5.39
C LEU A 69 4.97 2.48 4.98
N ARG A 70 4.41 3.29 4.07
CA ARG A 70 3.00 3.26 3.67
C ARG A 70 2.59 2.01 2.90
N VAL A 71 3.49 1.41 2.09
CA VAL A 71 3.19 0.14 1.41
C VAL A 71 3.00 -0.98 2.44
N ASN A 72 3.85 -1.06 3.45
CA ASN A 72 3.69 -2.01 4.56
C ASN A 72 2.44 -1.74 5.43
N LEU A 73 2.10 -0.45 5.64
CA LEU A 73 0.86 -0.09 6.34
C LEU A 73 -0.39 -0.50 5.56
N SER A 74 -0.30 -0.54 4.23
CA SER A 74 -1.38 -1.02 3.35
C SER A 74 -1.67 -2.50 3.58
N ASP A 75 -0.65 -3.34 3.67
CA ASP A 75 -0.79 -4.75 4.02
C ASP A 75 -1.47 -4.96 5.39
N LEU A 76 -1.03 -4.19 6.40
CA LEU A 76 -1.65 -4.26 7.72
C LEU A 76 -3.12 -3.87 7.66
N ALA A 77 -3.45 -2.82 6.90
CA ALA A 77 -4.83 -2.39 6.69
C ALA A 77 -5.66 -3.47 5.98
N ALA A 78 -5.10 -4.15 4.96
CA ALA A 78 -5.75 -5.25 4.24
C ALA A 78 -6.09 -6.43 5.17
N MET A 79 -5.31 -6.63 6.23
CA MET A 79 -5.56 -7.65 7.27
C MET A 79 -6.48 -7.15 8.40
N GLY A 80 -6.93 -5.89 8.36
CA GLY A 80 -7.73 -5.27 9.42
C GLY A 80 -6.93 -4.99 10.69
N ALA A 81 -5.61 -4.88 10.59
CA ALA A 81 -4.72 -4.63 11.72
C ALA A 81 -4.51 -3.13 11.97
N VAL A 82 -4.39 -2.78 13.25
CA VAL A 82 -3.96 -1.46 13.70
C VAL A 82 -2.43 -1.47 13.76
N PRO A 83 -1.74 -0.57 13.05
CA PRO A 83 -0.28 -0.47 13.10
C PRO A 83 0.26 -0.24 14.51
N CYS A 84 1.47 -0.74 14.80
CA CYS A 84 2.13 -0.60 16.09
C CYS A 84 3.59 -0.20 15.95
N GLY A 85 4.34 -0.86 15.08
CA GLY A 85 5.77 -0.62 14.94
C GLY A 85 6.38 -1.23 13.70
N TYR A 86 7.68 -0.97 13.51
CA TYR A 86 8.41 -1.52 12.37
C TYR A 86 9.89 -1.77 12.69
N LEU A 87 10.51 -2.63 11.90
CA LEU A 87 11.95 -2.83 11.78
C LEU A 87 12.39 -2.33 10.41
N LEU A 88 13.55 -1.70 10.34
CA LEU A 88 14.08 -1.10 9.10
C LEU A 88 15.46 -1.68 8.78
N ALA A 89 15.64 -2.16 7.56
CA ALA A 89 16.96 -2.54 7.03
C ALA A 89 17.30 -1.68 5.80
N CYS A 90 18.48 -1.07 5.80
CA CYS A 90 18.95 -0.18 4.76
C CYS A 90 20.29 -0.65 4.21
N ALA A 91 20.36 -0.87 2.90
CA ALA A 91 21.61 -1.12 2.18
C ALA A 91 21.99 0.13 1.38
N TRP A 92 22.84 0.97 1.99
CA TRP A 92 23.26 2.25 1.44
C TRP A 92 24.30 2.06 0.32
N THR A 93 24.20 2.90 -0.70
CA THR A 93 25.22 2.96 -1.77
C THR A 93 26.30 3.99 -1.43
N PRO A 94 27.49 3.93 -2.08
CA PRO A 94 28.56 4.92 -1.89
C PRO A 94 28.13 6.37 -2.20
N GLU A 95 27.10 6.55 -3.03
CA GLU A 95 26.55 7.86 -3.42
C GLU A 95 25.58 8.42 -2.38
N THR A 96 25.08 7.60 -1.45
CA THR A 96 24.16 8.03 -0.41
C THR A 96 24.86 8.97 0.56
N THR A 97 24.43 10.23 0.60
CA THR A 97 25.02 11.27 1.45
C THR A 97 24.36 11.32 2.82
N HIS A 98 25.04 11.93 3.81
CA HIS A 98 24.43 12.18 5.12
C HIS A 98 23.12 12.98 5.02
N GLY A 99 23.09 14.07 4.24
CA GLY A 99 21.89 14.87 4.01
C GLY A 99 20.75 14.10 3.31
N TRP A 100 21.07 13.09 2.49
CA TRP A 100 20.07 12.20 1.93
C TRP A 100 19.41 11.34 3.03
N ILE A 101 20.24 10.80 3.94
CA ILE A 101 19.77 10.00 5.08
C ILE A 101 18.93 10.86 6.04
N GLU A 102 19.36 12.09 6.32
CA GLU A 102 18.56 13.05 7.13
C GLU A 102 17.17 13.28 6.50
N GLY A 103 17.10 13.51 5.20
CA GLY A 103 15.81 13.63 4.47
C GLY A 103 14.96 12.36 4.59
N PHE A 104 15.57 11.19 4.43
CA PHE A 104 14.89 9.89 4.57
C PHE A 104 14.31 9.71 5.98
N VAL A 105 15.12 9.98 7.02
CA VAL A 105 14.70 9.90 8.43
C VAL A 105 13.59 10.91 8.75
N SER A 106 13.67 12.11 8.17
CA SER A 106 12.59 13.12 8.31
C SER A 106 11.25 12.60 7.75
N GLY A 107 11.29 11.88 6.63
CA GLY A 107 10.10 11.21 6.06
C GLY A 107 9.53 10.15 6.99
N LEU A 108 10.39 9.30 7.59
CA LEU A 108 9.96 8.32 8.59
C LEU A 108 9.32 9.00 9.80
N ALA A 109 9.94 10.07 10.33
CA ALA A 109 9.41 10.82 11.47
C ALA A 109 8.01 11.39 11.18
N ALA A 110 7.80 11.91 9.98
CA ALA A 110 6.50 12.46 9.56
C ALA A 110 5.41 11.38 9.58
N ASP A 111 5.69 10.19 9.04
CA ASP A 111 4.71 9.10 9.02
C ASP A 111 4.57 8.38 10.36
N GLN A 112 5.61 8.34 11.20
CA GLN A 112 5.47 7.92 12.60
C GLN A 112 4.43 8.77 13.33
N ALA A 113 4.50 10.10 13.16
CA ALA A 113 3.55 11.02 13.78
C ALA A 113 2.14 10.90 13.18
N GLU A 114 2.04 10.64 11.85
CA GLU A 114 0.74 10.51 11.15
C GLU A 114 0.00 9.23 11.53
N PHE A 115 0.73 8.11 11.68
CA PHE A 115 0.14 6.78 11.88
C PHE A 115 0.30 6.20 13.29
N ASP A 116 0.87 6.97 14.22
CA ASP A 116 1.14 6.54 15.60
C ASP A 116 1.91 5.19 15.67
N ILE A 117 3.03 5.12 14.96
CA ILE A 117 3.85 3.92 14.80
C ILE A 117 5.31 4.24 15.12
N GLY A 118 6.07 3.31 15.70
CA GLY A 118 7.45 3.54 16.11
C GLY A 118 8.47 2.57 15.52
N LEU A 119 9.74 2.99 15.48
CA LEU A 119 10.87 2.14 15.10
C LEU A 119 11.30 1.26 16.29
N PHE A 120 11.37 -0.05 16.06
CA PHE A 120 11.78 -1.03 17.08
C PHE A 120 13.18 -1.60 16.87
N GLY A 121 13.82 -1.30 15.76
CA GLY A 121 15.16 -1.76 15.45
C GLY A 121 15.40 -1.88 13.96
N GLY A 122 16.51 -2.48 13.59
CA GLY A 122 16.84 -2.66 12.18
C GLY A 122 18.30 -3.00 11.96
N ASP A 123 18.74 -2.79 10.73
CA ASP A 123 20.11 -3.02 10.32
C ASP A 123 20.51 -1.99 9.25
N THR A 124 21.78 -1.64 9.19
CA THR A 124 22.33 -0.74 8.18
C THR A 124 23.63 -1.28 7.65
N VAL A 125 23.66 -1.49 6.33
CA VAL A 125 24.82 -2.07 5.63
C VAL A 125 25.16 -1.23 4.41
N SER A 126 26.30 -1.48 3.80
CA SER A 126 26.69 -0.88 2.53
C SER A 126 26.57 -1.89 1.37
N THR A 127 26.22 -1.39 0.19
CA THR A 127 26.13 -2.19 -1.05
C THR A 127 26.73 -1.45 -2.23
N PRO A 128 27.43 -2.13 -3.16
CA PRO A 128 27.84 -1.53 -4.43
C PRO A 128 26.70 -1.51 -5.47
N GLY A 129 25.57 -2.21 -5.17
CA GLY A 129 24.42 -2.30 -6.06
C GLY A 129 23.43 -1.13 -5.87
N PRO A 130 22.23 -1.22 -6.40
CA PRO A 130 21.24 -0.18 -6.20
C PRO A 130 20.86 -0.04 -4.72
N LEU A 131 20.52 1.19 -4.31
CA LEU A 131 19.96 1.46 -3.00
C LEU A 131 18.77 0.52 -2.75
N THR A 132 18.85 -0.23 -1.65
CA THR A 132 17.84 -1.21 -1.28
C THR A 132 17.39 -0.98 0.15
N LEU A 133 16.09 -0.87 0.33
CA LEU A 133 15.43 -0.58 1.59
C LEU A 133 14.45 -1.70 1.88
N SER A 134 14.39 -2.16 3.11
CA SER A 134 13.45 -3.20 3.53
C SER A 134 12.86 -2.85 4.89
N LEU A 135 11.54 -2.97 5.00
CA LEU A 135 10.82 -2.67 6.21
C LEU A 135 9.93 -3.84 6.58
N THR A 136 9.92 -4.20 7.86
CA THR A 136 9.00 -5.17 8.43
C THR A 136 8.07 -4.41 9.36
N ALA A 137 6.80 -4.27 9.00
CA ALA A 137 5.81 -3.65 9.87
C ALA A 137 5.03 -4.70 10.65
N PHE A 138 4.59 -4.32 11.84
CA PHE A 138 3.71 -5.13 12.64
C PHE A 138 2.61 -4.29 13.30
N GLY A 139 1.48 -4.94 13.50
CA GLY A 139 0.29 -4.35 14.09
C GLY A 139 -0.50 -5.40 14.85
N THR A 140 -1.65 -5.01 15.36
CA THR A 140 -2.50 -5.87 16.16
C THR A 140 -3.89 -5.98 15.56
N ALA A 141 -4.48 -7.17 15.63
CA ALA A 141 -5.86 -7.39 15.22
C ALA A 141 -6.51 -8.51 16.05
N PRO A 142 -7.85 -8.57 16.13
CA PRO A 142 -8.56 -9.68 16.78
C PRO A 142 -8.24 -10.99 16.07
N ARG A 143 -7.68 -11.98 16.79
CA ARG A 143 -7.22 -13.27 16.22
C ARG A 143 -8.30 -14.03 15.44
N GLN A 144 -9.56 -13.92 15.86
CA GLN A 144 -10.66 -14.69 15.28
C GLN A 144 -11.36 -13.98 14.12
N SER A 145 -11.01 -12.74 13.84
CA SER A 145 -11.72 -11.89 12.86
C SER A 145 -10.78 -11.17 11.90
N LEU A 146 -9.59 -11.73 11.64
CA LEU A 146 -8.66 -11.19 10.65
C LEU A 146 -9.32 -11.14 9.28
N LEU A 147 -9.14 -10.03 8.59
CA LEU A 147 -9.43 -9.97 7.16
C LEU A 147 -8.41 -10.83 6.41
N ARG A 148 -8.86 -11.57 5.42
CA ARG A 148 -8.01 -12.50 4.66
C ARG A 148 -8.45 -12.51 3.19
N ARG A 149 -7.60 -13.02 2.32
CA ARG A 149 -7.93 -13.22 0.89
C ARG A 149 -8.99 -14.31 0.65
N ASN A 150 -9.15 -15.25 1.60
CA ASN A 150 -10.12 -16.33 1.51
C ASN A 150 -11.39 -16.02 2.33
N GLY A 151 -12.54 -16.23 1.78
CA GLY A 151 -13.81 -16.00 2.47
C GLY A 151 -14.88 -15.34 1.62
N ALA A 152 -14.54 -14.89 0.41
CA ALA A 152 -15.52 -14.40 -0.55
C ALA A 152 -16.51 -15.51 -0.93
N ARG A 153 -17.79 -15.11 -1.07
CA ARG A 153 -18.90 -16.03 -1.37
C ARG A 153 -19.67 -15.55 -2.58
N VAL A 154 -20.19 -16.48 -3.37
CA VAL A 154 -21.08 -16.16 -4.49
C VAL A 154 -22.24 -15.30 -4.00
N GLY A 155 -22.45 -14.18 -4.67
CA GLY A 155 -23.44 -13.17 -4.30
C GLY A 155 -22.90 -12.00 -3.48
N ASP A 156 -21.66 -12.06 -3.00
CA ASP A 156 -21.01 -10.90 -2.35
C ASP A 156 -20.81 -9.76 -3.35
N ASP A 157 -20.93 -8.54 -2.88
CA ASP A 157 -20.47 -7.34 -3.60
C ASP A 157 -18.94 -7.30 -3.62
N VAL A 158 -18.36 -6.81 -4.71
CA VAL A 158 -16.94 -6.43 -4.79
C VAL A 158 -16.84 -4.93 -4.66
N MET A 159 -16.06 -4.46 -3.69
CA MET A 159 -15.92 -3.05 -3.33
C MET A 159 -14.46 -2.63 -3.31
N VAL A 160 -14.19 -1.36 -3.60
CA VAL A 160 -12.84 -0.78 -3.54
C VAL A 160 -12.90 0.58 -2.85
N SER A 161 -11.86 0.91 -2.09
CA SER A 161 -11.67 2.23 -1.49
C SER A 161 -11.04 3.22 -2.47
N GLY A 162 -11.22 4.52 -2.22
CA GLY A 162 -10.53 5.61 -2.91
C GLY A 162 -10.73 5.64 -4.42
N THR A 163 -9.63 5.84 -5.17
CA THR A 163 -9.56 5.90 -6.63
C THR A 163 -8.45 5.03 -7.18
N LEU A 164 -8.62 4.51 -8.40
CA LEU A 164 -7.71 3.56 -9.05
C LEU A 164 -7.02 4.17 -10.27
N GLY A 165 -5.79 3.69 -10.53
CA GLY A 165 -4.98 4.07 -11.68
C GLY A 165 -4.21 5.37 -11.51
N ASP A 166 -4.41 6.10 -10.43
CA ASP A 166 -3.74 7.38 -10.17
C ASP A 166 -2.22 7.21 -10.08
N ALA A 167 -1.75 6.20 -9.38
CA ALA A 167 -0.32 5.97 -9.20
C ALA A 167 0.35 5.52 -10.51
N ALA A 168 -0.26 4.63 -11.27
CA ALA A 168 0.26 4.18 -12.56
C ALA A 168 0.32 5.30 -13.60
N LEU A 169 -0.66 6.21 -13.63
CA LEU A 169 -0.63 7.42 -14.43
C LEU A 169 0.44 8.40 -13.91
N GLY A 170 0.56 8.53 -12.58
CA GLY A 170 1.57 9.37 -11.93
C GLY A 170 3.00 8.95 -12.27
N LEU A 171 3.28 7.66 -12.26
CA LEU A 171 4.59 7.14 -12.71
C LEU A 171 4.91 7.56 -14.14
N ARG A 172 3.94 7.49 -15.08
CA ARG A 172 4.11 7.91 -16.47
C ARG A 172 4.33 9.41 -16.61
N VAL A 173 3.66 10.22 -15.80
CA VAL A 173 3.90 11.68 -15.73
C VAL A 173 5.32 11.96 -15.27
N LEU A 174 5.74 11.33 -14.18
CA LEU A 174 7.09 11.52 -13.63
C LEU A 174 8.21 11.04 -14.57
N GLN A 175 7.93 10.02 -15.38
CA GLN A 175 8.82 9.52 -16.43
C GLN A 175 8.79 10.35 -17.72
N GLY A 176 7.93 11.38 -17.81
CA GLY A 176 7.78 12.20 -19.02
C GLY A 176 7.14 11.46 -20.20
N THR A 177 6.41 10.36 -19.96
CA THR A 177 5.72 9.56 -20.99
C THR A 177 4.22 9.86 -21.09
N LEU A 178 3.70 10.68 -20.18
CA LEU A 178 2.34 11.19 -20.17
C LEU A 178 2.36 12.68 -19.82
N ASP A 179 1.81 13.51 -20.69
CA ASP A 179 1.54 14.91 -20.38
C ASP A 179 0.20 15.04 -19.66
N ALA A 180 0.14 15.94 -18.68
CA ALA A 180 -1.07 16.28 -17.94
C ALA A 180 -1.03 17.77 -17.55
N ALA A 181 -2.18 18.36 -17.28
CA ALA A 181 -2.26 19.71 -16.72
C ALA A 181 -1.43 19.78 -15.41
N PRO A 182 -0.75 20.92 -15.11
CA PRO A 182 0.19 21.00 -13.97
C PRO A 182 -0.40 20.52 -12.64
N GLU A 183 -1.66 20.85 -12.36
CA GLU A 183 -2.36 20.42 -11.14
C GLU A 183 -2.62 18.90 -11.11
N HIS A 184 -2.98 18.31 -12.26
CA HIS A 184 -3.17 16.87 -12.41
C HIS A 184 -1.85 16.11 -12.35
N ALA A 185 -0.80 16.65 -13.00
CA ALA A 185 0.55 16.09 -12.93
C ALA A 185 1.07 16.04 -11.48
N ALA A 186 0.87 17.11 -10.72
CA ALA A 186 1.23 17.19 -9.31
C ALA A 186 0.46 16.16 -8.47
N PHE A 187 -0.86 16.08 -8.64
CA PHE A 187 -1.73 15.12 -7.92
C PHE A 187 -1.32 13.68 -8.24
N LEU A 188 -1.24 13.31 -9.51
CA LEU A 188 -0.90 11.94 -9.94
C LEU A 188 0.51 11.55 -9.50
N GLY A 189 1.50 12.44 -9.64
CA GLY A 189 2.86 12.22 -9.17
C GLY A 189 2.93 12.02 -7.65
N GLN A 190 2.10 12.75 -6.89
CA GLN A 190 1.99 12.57 -5.46
C GLN A 190 1.36 11.22 -5.11
N ARG A 191 0.33 10.76 -5.82
CA ARG A 191 -0.31 9.45 -5.59
C ARG A 191 0.68 8.31 -5.76
N TYR A 192 1.58 8.38 -6.75
CA TYR A 192 2.65 7.40 -6.94
C TYR A 192 3.69 7.42 -5.80
N ARG A 193 4.15 8.63 -5.41
CA ARG A 193 5.22 8.79 -4.40
C ARG A 193 4.74 8.63 -2.98
N LEU A 194 3.48 8.93 -2.71
CA LEU A 194 2.91 8.98 -1.38
C LEU A 194 1.54 8.29 -1.33
N PRO A 195 1.51 6.94 -1.40
CA PRO A 195 0.27 6.19 -1.29
C PRO A 195 -0.46 6.48 0.02
N GLN A 196 -1.77 6.26 0.03
CA GLN A 196 -2.64 6.54 1.18
C GLN A 196 -3.15 5.23 1.79
N PRO A 197 -2.38 4.57 2.67
CA PRO A 197 -2.79 3.30 3.24
C PRO A 197 -4.07 3.47 4.08
N ARG A 198 -4.98 2.55 3.97
CA ARG A 198 -6.32 2.63 4.57
C ARG A 198 -6.34 2.07 5.99
N THR A 199 -5.40 2.51 6.82
CA THR A 199 -5.15 2.01 8.19
C THR A 199 -6.33 2.18 9.15
N THR A 200 -7.23 3.13 8.88
CA THR A 200 -8.46 3.33 9.64
C THR A 200 -9.64 2.54 9.07
N LEU A 201 -9.70 2.40 7.74
CA LEU A 201 -10.77 1.66 7.06
C LEU A 201 -10.62 0.15 7.29
N GLY A 202 -9.41 -0.40 7.16
CA GLY A 202 -9.17 -1.84 7.31
C GLY A 202 -9.75 -2.40 8.60
N PRO A 203 -9.37 -1.89 9.79
CA PRO A 203 -9.98 -2.31 11.06
C PRO A 203 -11.50 -2.11 11.12
N ALA A 204 -12.04 -1.07 10.48
CA ALA A 204 -13.47 -0.79 10.44
C ALA A 204 -14.26 -1.81 9.61
N LEU A 205 -13.61 -2.54 8.70
CA LEU A 205 -14.20 -3.62 7.88
C LEU A 205 -14.21 -4.98 8.58
N VAL A 206 -13.52 -5.14 9.71
CA VAL A 206 -13.47 -6.40 10.47
C VAL A 206 -14.89 -6.81 10.89
N GLY A 207 -15.27 -8.05 10.54
CA GLY A 207 -16.61 -8.59 10.78
C GLY A 207 -17.68 -8.14 9.77
N LEU A 208 -17.35 -7.28 8.80
CA LEU A 208 -18.24 -6.84 7.73
C LEU A 208 -17.83 -7.39 6.37
N ALA A 209 -16.55 -7.29 6.04
CA ALA A 209 -15.99 -7.86 4.82
C ALA A 209 -15.81 -9.38 4.95
N SER A 210 -16.04 -10.11 3.88
CA SER A 210 -15.85 -11.56 3.77
C SER A 210 -14.41 -11.91 3.36
N ALA A 211 -13.80 -11.11 2.48
CA ALA A 211 -12.39 -11.18 2.11
C ALA A 211 -11.86 -9.78 1.79
N ALA A 212 -10.55 -9.58 1.97
CA ALA A 212 -9.90 -8.31 1.66
C ALA A 212 -8.45 -8.50 1.22
N GLN A 213 -7.96 -7.54 0.44
CA GLN A 213 -6.57 -7.38 0.01
C GLN A 213 -6.35 -5.90 -0.35
N ASP A 214 -5.11 -5.43 -0.34
CA ASP A 214 -4.76 -4.15 -0.95
C ASP A 214 -4.47 -4.29 -2.45
N VAL A 215 -4.45 -3.17 -3.17
CA VAL A 215 -4.20 -3.09 -4.60
C VAL A 215 -2.79 -2.56 -4.81
N SER A 216 -1.82 -3.47 -4.88
CA SER A 216 -0.39 -3.18 -5.07
C SER A 216 0.09 -3.46 -6.49
N ASP A 217 -0.33 -4.59 -7.08
CA ASP A 217 0.10 -5.03 -8.42
C ASP A 217 -0.92 -4.68 -9.51
N GLY A 218 -2.10 -4.27 -9.11
CA GLY A 218 -3.22 -3.90 -9.96
C GLY A 218 -4.48 -4.67 -9.66
N LEU A 219 -5.62 -4.01 -9.79
CA LEU A 219 -6.93 -4.50 -9.35
C LEU A 219 -7.23 -5.94 -9.80
N LEU A 220 -6.96 -6.29 -11.07
CA LEU A 220 -7.27 -7.63 -11.59
C LEU A 220 -6.37 -8.72 -11.00
N GLY A 221 -5.08 -8.42 -10.82
CA GLY A 221 -4.12 -9.33 -10.18
C GLY A 221 -4.52 -9.61 -8.73
N ASP A 222 -4.76 -8.54 -7.99
CA ASP A 222 -5.07 -8.60 -6.56
C ASP A 222 -6.44 -9.23 -6.29
N LEU A 223 -7.48 -8.90 -7.06
CA LEU A 223 -8.75 -9.64 -7.05
C LEU A 223 -8.60 -11.11 -7.46
N GLY A 224 -7.65 -11.41 -8.35
CA GLY A 224 -7.31 -12.77 -8.74
C GLY A 224 -6.90 -13.64 -7.55
N HIS A 225 -6.16 -13.06 -6.60
CA HIS A 225 -5.80 -13.75 -5.36
C HIS A 225 -7.03 -14.03 -4.48
N ILE A 226 -7.93 -13.06 -4.31
CA ILE A 226 -9.20 -13.28 -3.58
C ILE A 226 -10.02 -14.38 -4.26
N ALA A 227 -10.19 -14.31 -5.59
CA ALA A 227 -10.94 -15.31 -6.36
C ALA A 227 -10.35 -16.71 -6.19
N HIS A 228 -9.02 -16.83 -6.34
CA HIS A 228 -8.29 -18.10 -6.22
C HIS A 228 -8.41 -18.71 -4.82
N HIS A 229 -8.12 -17.92 -3.79
CA HIS A 229 -8.13 -18.42 -2.41
C HIS A 229 -9.54 -18.69 -1.86
N SER A 230 -10.57 -18.09 -2.47
CA SER A 230 -11.97 -18.32 -2.11
C SER A 230 -12.65 -19.38 -3.00
N GLY A 231 -12.04 -19.79 -4.11
CA GLY A 231 -12.60 -20.75 -5.06
C GLY A 231 -13.83 -20.22 -5.79
N VAL A 232 -13.82 -18.94 -6.20
CA VAL A 232 -14.95 -18.24 -6.82
C VAL A 232 -14.52 -17.49 -8.08
N GLY A 233 -15.50 -17.10 -8.89
CA GLY A 233 -15.35 -16.11 -9.96
C GLY A 233 -15.66 -14.69 -9.45
N VAL A 234 -15.07 -13.68 -10.09
CA VAL A 234 -15.33 -12.26 -9.80
C VAL A 234 -15.63 -11.53 -11.10
N GLU A 235 -16.75 -10.82 -11.14
CA GLU A 235 -17.09 -9.88 -12.21
C GLU A 235 -16.76 -8.44 -11.76
N VAL A 236 -16.05 -7.68 -12.61
CA VAL A 236 -15.72 -6.27 -12.39
C VAL A 236 -16.21 -5.45 -13.58
N HIS A 237 -16.83 -4.31 -13.32
CA HIS A 237 -17.38 -3.42 -14.34
C HIS A 237 -16.57 -2.15 -14.46
N LEU A 238 -15.96 -1.92 -15.62
CA LEU A 238 -15.06 -0.77 -15.88
C LEU A 238 -15.73 0.58 -15.61
N GLU A 239 -17.01 0.69 -15.99
CA GLU A 239 -17.83 1.88 -15.79
C GLU A 239 -18.13 2.22 -14.32
N LEU A 240 -17.91 1.28 -13.39
CA LEU A 240 -18.09 1.47 -11.95
C LEU A 240 -16.78 1.81 -11.21
N LEU A 241 -15.63 1.74 -11.89
CA LEU A 241 -14.36 2.03 -11.24
C LEU A 241 -14.30 3.49 -10.77
N PRO A 242 -13.95 3.74 -9.52
CA PRO A 242 -13.75 5.10 -9.04
C PRO A 242 -12.45 5.66 -9.61
N LEU A 243 -12.57 6.71 -10.41
CA LEU A 243 -11.43 7.43 -10.98
C LEU A 243 -11.39 8.85 -10.41
N SER A 244 -10.19 9.37 -10.16
CA SER A 244 -9.98 10.78 -9.85
C SER A 244 -10.34 11.67 -11.06
N VAL A 245 -10.50 12.96 -10.83
CA VAL A 245 -10.68 13.93 -11.93
C VAL A 245 -9.47 13.88 -12.86
N ALA A 246 -8.26 13.89 -12.28
CA ALA A 246 -7.01 13.83 -13.03
C ALA A 246 -6.91 12.56 -13.91
N ALA A 247 -7.23 11.38 -13.34
CA ALA A 247 -7.23 10.14 -14.11
C ALA A 247 -8.25 10.16 -15.25
N ARG A 248 -9.48 10.65 -15.01
CA ARG A 248 -10.50 10.71 -16.06
C ARG A 248 -10.08 11.60 -17.24
N GLU A 249 -9.51 12.77 -16.97
CA GLU A 249 -9.06 13.68 -18.03
C GLU A 249 -7.90 13.07 -18.81
N CYS A 250 -6.90 12.51 -18.14
CA CYS A 250 -5.81 11.79 -18.81
C CYS A 250 -6.32 10.65 -19.71
N LEU A 251 -7.29 9.86 -19.22
CA LEU A 251 -7.82 8.72 -20.00
C LEU A 251 -8.73 9.15 -21.16
N VAL A 252 -9.33 10.34 -21.12
CA VAL A 252 -10.04 10.93 -22.27
C VAL A 252 -9.04 11.33 -23.37
N GLU A 253 -7.90 11.91 -22.99
CA GLU A 253 -6.85 12.30 -23.94
C GLU A 253 -6.02 11.12 -24.44
N ARG A 254 -5.87 10.08 -23.62
CA ARG A 254 -5.08 8.88 -23.88
C ARG A 254 -5.92 7.60 -23.70
N PRO A 255 -6.86 7.32 -24.64
CA PRO A 255 -7.72 6.13 -24.57
C PRO A 255 -6.94 4.82 -24.61
N ASP A 256 -5.71 4.80 -25.13
CA ASP A 256 -4.79 3.68 -25.11
C ASP A 256 -4.39 3.26 -23.68
N LEU A 257 -4.53 4.14 -22.70
CA LEU A 257 -4.25 3.88 -21.28
C LEU A 257 -5.51 3.46 -20.48
N ALA A 258 -6.67 3.28 -21.12
CA ALA A 258 -7.95 3.00 -20.44
C ALA A 258 -7.94 1.73 -19.57
N GLN A 259 -6.97 0.83 -19.73
CA GLN A 259 -6.83 -0.37 -18.90
C GLN A 259 -5.95 -0.16 -17.66
N LEU A 260 -5.25 0.98 -17.51
CA LEU A 260 -4.39 1.23 -16.34
C LEU A 260 -5.13 1.13 -14.99
N PRO A 261 -6.38 1.59 -14.83
CA PRO A 261 -7.10 1.41 -13.58
C PRO A 261 -7.41 -0.06 -13.22
N LEU A 262 -7.25 -0.99 -14.17
CA LEU A 262 -7.45 -2.41 -13.96
C LEU A 262 -6.16 -3.17 -13.65
N ASN A 263 -5.04 -2.78 -14.29
CA ASN A 263 -3.79 -3.54 -14.26
C ASN A 263 -2.55 -2.72 -13.86
N GLY A 264 -2.71 -1.43 -13.58
CA GLY A 264 -1.66 -0.60 -13.03
C GLY A 264 -1.52 -0.80 -11.52
N GLY A 265 -0.29 -0.89 -11.04
CA GLY A 265 0.01 -1.05 -9.62
C GLY A 265 0.16 0.27 -8.86
N ASP A 266 0.60 0.15 -7.61
CA ASP A 266 0.95 1.25 -6.68
C ASP A 266 -0.24 2.08 -6.15
N ASP A 267 -1.50 1.68 -6.33
CA ASP A 267 -2.63 2.44 -5.81
C ASP A 267 -2.78 2.33 -4.28
N TYR A 268 -2.45 1.17 -3.69
CA TYR A 268 -2.54 0.88 -2.26
C TYR A 268 -3.90 1.22 -1.65
N GLU A 269 -4.95 0.98 -2.43
CA GLU A 269 -6.34 0.99 -1.98
C GLU A 269 -6.74 -0.39 -1.46
N LEU A 270 -7.82 -0.49 -0.68
CA LEU A 270 -8.35 -1.79 -0.28
C LEU A 270 -9.42 -2.25 -1.27
N VAL A 271 -9.24 -3.46 -1.81
CA VAL A 271 -10.30 -4.20 -2.51
C VAL A 271 -10.81 -5.31 -1.60
N PHE A 272 -12.12 -5.44 -1.47
CA PHE A 272 -12.74 -6.40 -0.57
C PHE A 272 -14.10 -6.87 -1.08
N THR A 273 -14.55 -7.99 -0.53
CA THR A 273 -15.88 -8.55 -0.78
C THR A 273 -16.73 -8.47 0.48
N ALA A 274 -18.04 -8.32 0.33
CA ALA A 274 -18.95 -8.29 1.46
C ALA A 274 -20.36 -8.72 1.06
N PRO A 275 -21.14 -9.36 1.96
CA PRO A 275 -22.55 -9.63 1.73
C PRO A 275 -23.32 -8.33 1.42
N PRO A 276 -24.25 -8.32 0.44
CA PRO A 276 -25.05 -7.13 0.10
C PRO A 276 -25.78 -6.51 1.30
N ALA A 277 -26.13 -7.33 2.30
CA ALA A 277 -26.77 -6.87 3.54
C ALA A 277 -25.87 -5.96 4.39
N GLN A 278 -24.55 -6.03 4.21
CA GLN A 278 -23.59 -5.19 4.96
C GLN A 278 -23.30 -3.85 4.27
N ARG A 279 -23.78 -3.63 3.04
CA ARG A 279 -23.45 -2.45 2.22
C ARG A 279 -23.68 -1.12 2.95
N SER A 280 -24.85 -0.96 3.57
CA SER A 280 -25.20 0.28 4.28
C SER A 280 -24.25 0.55 5.46
N LEU A 281 -23.95 -0.49 6.25
CA LEU A 281 -23.05 -0.37 7.38
C LEU A 281 -21.59 -0.12 6.94
N ILE A 282 -21.15 -0.75 5.87
CA ILE A 282 -19.83 -0.48 5.27
C ILE A 282 -19.73 0.98 4.81
N THR A 283 -20.77 1.49 4.11
CA THR A 283 -20.81 2.89 3.68
C THR A 283 -20.74 3.86 4.87
N GLU A 284 -21.47 3.57 5.94
CA GLU A 284 -21.42 4.36 7.17
C GLU A 284 -20.02 4.33 7.82
N ARG A 285 -19.43 3.15 7.97
CA ARG A 285 -18.06 3.00 8.50
C ARG A 285 -17.01 3.71 7.64
N ALA A 286 -17.10 3.56 6.33
CA ALA A 286 -16.21 4.25 5.39
C ALA A 286 -16.31 5.78 5.53
N ALA A 287 -17.52 6.32 5.68
CA ALA A 287 -17.71 7.75 5.91
C ALA A 287 -17.05 8.23 7.21
N THR A 288 -17.08 7.44 8.30
CA THR A 288 -16.40 7.81 9.57
C THR A 288 -14.88 7.81 9.46
N THR A 289 -14.31 7.06 8.51
CA THR A 289 -12.85 7.03 8.25
C THR A 289 -12.41 8.05 7.20
N GLY A 290 -13.35 8.83 6.63
CA GLY A 290 -13.07 9.76 5.55
C GLY A 290 -12.66 9.11 4.23
N THR A 291 -12.84 7.79 4.07
CA THR A 291 -12.43 7.03 2.89
C THR A 291 -13.67 6.64 2.07
N PRO A 292 -13.83 7.13 0.84
CA PRO A 292 -14.93 6.69 -0.03
C PRO A 292 -14.75 5.22 -0.40
N VAL A 293 -15.88 4.49 -0.49
CA VAL A 293 -15.91 3.10 -0.93
C VAL A 293 -16.93 2.95 -2.05
N THR A 294 -16.53 2.29 -3.12
CA THR A 294 -17.33 2.11 -4.33
C THR A 294 -17.54 0.62 -4.62
N ARG A 295 -18.78 0.22 -4.90
CA ARG A 295 -19.07 -1.11 -5.43
C ARG A 295 -18.69 -1.14 -6.91
N ILE A 296 -17.82 -2.10 -7.28
CA ILE A 296 -17.27 -2.22 -8.64
C ILE A 296 -17.67 -3.51 -9.34
N GLY A 297 -18.29 -4.45 -8.61
CA GLY A 297 -18.58 -5.76 -9.17
C GLY A 297 -19.33 -6.67 -8.21
N ARG A 298 -19.23 -7.96 -8.48
CA ARG A 298 -19.84 -9.03 -7.67
C ARG A 298 -19.04 -10.32 -7.74
N VAL A 299 -19.18 -11.15 -6.74
CA VAL A 299 -18.66 -12.51 -6.69
C VAL A 299 -19.69 -13.45 -7.35
N VAL A 300 -19.23 -14.31 -8.24
CA VAL A 300 -20.03 -15.24 -9.03
C VAL A 300 -19.50 -16.68 -8.95
N GLU A 301 -20.25 -17.63 -9.43
CA GLU A 301 -19.72 -18.98 -9.66
C GLU A 301 -18.62 -18.96 -10.73
N GLY A 302 -17.64 -19.85 -10.60
CA GLY A 302 -16.53 -19.96 -11.54
C GLY A 302 -15.18 -19.72 -10.88
N ASN A 303 -14.20 -19.27 -11.66
CA ASN A 303 -12.84 -19.02 -11.22
C ASN A 303 -12.28 -17.74 -11.87
N GLY A 304 -11.38 -17.06 -11.17
CA GLY A 304 -10.65 -15.89 -11.68
C GLY A 304 -11.50 -14.64 -11.80
N VAL A 305 -10.94 -13.61 -12.45
CA VAL A 305 -11.57 -12.29 -12.59
C VAL A 305 -11.97 -12.04 -14.03
N SER A 306 -13.20 -11.63 -14.24
CA SER A 306 -13.78 -11.30 -15.54
C SER A 306 -14.15 -9.82 -15.58
N PRO A 307 -13.37 -8.96 -16.25
CA PRO A 307 -13.73 -7.57 -16.43
C PRO A 307 -14.76 -7.42 -17.56
N PHE A 308 -15.67 -6.46 -17.36
CA PHE A 308 -16.71 -6.09 -18.31
C PHE A 308 -16.64 -4.60 -18.65
N ALA A 309 -16.97 -4.24 -19.89
CA ALA A 309 -17.21 -2.89 -20.33
C ALA A 309 -18.52 -2.83 -21.11
N ALA A 310 -19.42 -1.91 -20.75
CA ALA A 310 -20.74 -1.78 -21.36
C ALA A 310 -21.50 -3.12 -21.45
N GLY A 311 -21.42 -3.94 -20.40
CA GLY A 311 -22.08 -5.23 -20.29
C GLY A 311 -21.47 -6.37 -21.15
N ARG A 312 -20.29 -6.15 -21.74
CA ARG A 312 -19.59 -7.16 -22.56
C ARG A 312 -18.24 -7.52 -21.90
N PRO A 313 -17.80 -8.78 -21.97
CA PRO A 313 -16.47 -9.16 -21.52
C PRO A 313 -15.39 -8.30 -22.19
N LEU A 314 -14.49 -7.76 -21.38
CA LEU A 314 -13.36 -6.94 -21.83
C LEU A 314 -12.10 -7.81 -21.88
N PRO A 315 -11.49 -8.03 -23.06
CA PRO A 315 -10.17 -8.67 -23.12
C PRO A 315 -9.11 -7.71 -22.53
N VAL A 316 -8.41 -8.16 -21.50
CA VAL A 316 -7.34 -7.40 -20.86
C VAL A 316 -6.01 -8.06 -21.16
N LYS A 317 -4.99 -7.25 -21.46
CA LYS A 317 -3.61 -7.70 -21.65
C LYS A 317 -2.85 -7.54 -20.33
N GLY A 318 -2.39 -8.65 -19.77
CA GLY A 318 -1.68 -8.67 -18.47
C GLY A 318 -2.65 -8.71 -17.29
N GLN A 319 -2.20 -9.27 -16.18
CA GLN A 319 -2.99 -9.40 -14.94
C GLN A 319 -2.43 -8.56 -13.77
N GLY A 320 -1.50 -7.67 -14.04
CA GLY A 320 -0.81 -6.86 -13.04
C GLY A 320 0.72 -6.92 -13.19
N TRP A 321 1.42 -6.26 -12.28
CA TRP A 321 2.88 -6.26 -12.21
C TRP A 321 3.41 -7.63 -11.76
N GLN A 322 4.54 -8.07 -12.32
CA GLN A 322 5.26 -9.28 -11.91
C GLN A 322 6.76 -9.04 -11.97
N HIS A 323 7.49 -9.49 -10.97
CA HIS A 323 8.95 -9.37 -10.89
C HIS A 323 9.70 -10.37 -11.78
N PHE A 324 9.06 -11.51 -12.13
CA PHE A 324 9.67 -12.61 -12.88
C PHE A 324 8.71 -13.18 -13.93
#